data_b456352bed9b98d41a42f9095fb15f77
#
_entry.id   b456352bed9b98d41a42f9095fb15f77
#
_cell.length_a   1.000
_cell.length_b   1.000
_cell.length_c   1.000
_cell.angle_alpha   90.00
_cell.angle_beta   90.00
_cell.angle_gamma   90.00
#
_symmetry.space_group_name_H-M   'P 1'
#
loop_
_entity.id
_entity.type
_entity.pdbx_description
1 polymer ?
#
loop_
_entity_poly.entity_id
_entity_poly.type
_entity_poly.pdbx_seq_one_letter_code
_entity_poly.pdbx_strand_id
1 'polypeptide(L)' 'MTLELESGLPSTRLLQTYLRDKRTVEVKLVTGDTITGTLAWQDPNCLCIDVDGAPTILWRSALVALKGA' A
#
# COMPACT_ATOMS: atom_id res chain seq x y z
N MET A 1 -10.89 10.42 -12.82
CA MET A 1 -10.06 9.20 -12.79
C MET A 1 -10.67 8.20 -11.81
N THR A 2 -10.87 7.00 -12.24
CA THR A 2 -11.39 5.97 -11.36
C THR A 2 -10.27 5.42 -10.49
N LEU A 3 -10.64 5.07 -9.24
CA LEU A 3 -9.70 4.44 -8.30
C LEU A 3 -9.99 2.96 -8.15
N GLU A 4 -10.58 2.35 -9.18
CA GLU A 4 -10.91 0.95 -9.16
C GLU A 4 -9.66 0.09 -9.21
N LEU A 5 -9.70 -1.03 -8.47
CA LEU A 5 -8.64 -2.01 -8.49
C LEU A 5 -8.88 -2.98 -9.63
N GLU A 6 -8.18 -2.77 -10.73
CA GLU A 6 -8.25 -3.66 -11.88
C GLU A 6 -7.07 -4.62 -11.83
N SER A 7 -7.36 -5.91 -11.80
CA SER A 7 -6.31 -6.93 -11.65
C SER A 7 -5.33 -6.96 -12.84
N GLY A 8 -5.72 -6.36 -13.97
CA GLY A 8 -4.84 -6.31 -15.14
C GLY A 8 -3.78 -5.21 -15.11
N LEU A 9 -3.91 -4.23 -14.21
CA LEU A 9 -2.95 -3.14 -14.12
C LEU A 9 -1.66 -3.59 -13.44
N PRO A 10 -0.47 -3.21 -13.99
CA PRO A 10 0.80 -3.61 -13.40
C PRO A 10 0.93 -3.22 -11.92
N SER A 11 0.50 -2.01 -11.55
CA SER A 11 0.57 -1.55 -10.16
C SER A 11 -0.31 -2.39 -9.25
N THR A 12 -1.51 -2.71 -9.67
CA THR A 12 -2.43 -3.53 -8.90
C THR A 12 -1.88 -4.94 -8.73
N ARG A 13 -1.30 -5.50 -9.79
CA ARG A 13 -0.73 -6.85 -9.75
C ARG A 13 0.45 -6.92 -8.78
N LEU A 14 1.30 -5.91 -8.76
CA LEU A 14 2.43 -5.86 -7.85
C LEU A 14 1.96 -5.76 -6.39
N LEU A 15 0.96 -4.91 -6.13
CA LEU A 15 0.40 -4.80 -4.79
C LEU A 15 -0.25 -6.10 -4.33
N GLN A 16 -0.93 -6.80 -5.23
CA GLN A 16 -1.52 -8.10 -4.92
C GLN A 16 -0.44 -9.13 -4.57
N THR A 17 0.70 -9.07 -5.24
CA THR A 17 1.83 -9.94 -4.94
C THR A 17 2.36 -9.66 -3.54
N TYR A 18 2.52 -8.40 -3.18
CA TYR A 18 2.96 -8.02 -1.84
C TYR A 18 1.97 -8.47 -0.77
N LEU A 19 0.66 -8.36 -1.05
CA LEU A 19 -0.37 -8.85 -0.14
C LEU A 19 -0.28 -10.36 0.07
N ARG A 20 -0.20 -11.09 -1.03
CA ARG A 20 -0.15 -12.55 -1.00
C ARG A 20 1.06 -13.05 -0.23
N ASP A 21 2.21 -12.43 -0.46
CA ASP A 21 3.47 -12.86 0.12
C ASP A 21 3.72 -12.21 1.49
N LYS A 22 2.79 -11.41 1.97
CA LYS A 22 2.90 -10.66 3.24
C LYS A 22 4.23 -9.92 3.31
N ARG A 23 4.55 -9.22 2.23
CA ARG A 23 5.82 -8.55 2.08
C ARG A 23 5.87 -7.26 2.88
N THR A 24 7.02 -6.99 3.49
CA THR A 24 7.27 -5.69 4.09
C THR A 24 7.42 -4.65 2.99
N VAL A 25 6.76 -3.52 3.16
CA VAL A 25 6.79 -2.43 2.19
C VAL A 25 7.19 -1.13 2.87
N GLU A 26 7.74 -0.22 2.09
CA GLU A 26 8.06 1.12 2.52
C GLU A 26 7.20 2.09 1.74
N VAL A 27 6.46 2.93 2.44
CA VAL A 27 5.51 3.87 1.84
C VAL A 27 5.94 5.28 2.15
N LYS A 28 6.07 6.11 1.10
CA LYS A 28 6.36 7.53 1.25
C LYS A 28 5.09 8.34 1.10
N LEU A 29 4.85 9.24 2.04
CA LEU A 29 3.68 10.10 2.06
C LEU A 29 3.98 11.45 1.45
N VAL A 30 2.92 12.18 1.06
CA VAL A 30 3.06 13.53 0.48
C VAL A 30 3.69 14.51 1.47
N THR A 31 3.62 14.23 2.77
CA THR A 31 4.25 15.04 3.81
C THR A 31 5.77 14.86 3.87
N GLY A 32 6.30 13.84 3.17
CA GLY A 32 7.72 13.48 3.26
C GLY A 32 8.01 12.37 4.27
N ASP A 33 7.01 11.98 5.06
CA ASP A 33 7.17 10.90 6.02
C ASP A 33 7.24 9.55 5.32
N THR A 34 7.96 8.61 5.93
CA THR A 34 8.07 7.25 5.45
C THR A 34 7.53 6.30 6.50
N ILE A 35 6.70 5.36 6.07
CA ILE A 35 6.14 4.32 6.92
C ILE A 35 6.56 2.96 6.38
N THR A 36 7.06 2.11 7.25
CA THR A 36 7.48 0.74 6.89
C THR A 36 6.62 -0.26 7.67
N GLY A 37 6.12 -1.25 6.97
CA GLY A 37 5.31 -2.28 7.59
C GLY A 37 4.89 -3.32 6.57
N THR A 38 3.98 -4.20 6.98
CA THR A 38 3.47 -5.27 6.12
C THR A 38 2.13 -4.87 5.53
N LEU A 39 2.00 -4.99 4.22
CA LEU A 39 0.74 -4.67 3.55
C LEU A 39 -0.30 -5.72 3.93
N ALA A 40 -1.37 -5.28 4.59
CA ALA A 40 -2.41 -6.19 5.11
C ALA A 40 -3.59 -6.33 4.14
N TRP A 41 -4.08 -5.21 3.61
CA TRP A 41 -5.16 -5.21 2.63
C TRP A 41 -5.17 -3.88 1.89
N GLN A 42 -5.93 -3.85 0.81
CA GLN A 42 -6.13 -2.63 0.03
C GLN A 42 -7.56 -2.57 -0.51
N ASP A 43 -8.01 -1.36 -0.75
CA ASP A 43 -9.25 -1.10 -1.46
C ASP A 43 -9.03 0.08 -2.43
N PRO A 44 -10.06 0.52 -3.19
CA PRO A 44 -9.86 1.60 -4.16
C PRO A 44 -9.35 2.91 -3.57
N ASN A 45 -9.59 3.18 -2.30
CA ASN A 45 -9.26 4.45 -1.67
C ASN A 45 -8.12 4.38 -0.66
N CYS A 46 -7.85 3.21 -0.10
CA CYS A 46 -6.96 3.06 1.05
C CYS A 46 -6.05 1.86 0.94
N LEU A 47 -4.94 1.92 1.68
CA LEU A 47 -4.11 0.76 1.97
C LEU A 47 -4.08 0.58 3.47
N CYS A 48 -3.99 -0.65 3.94
CA CYS A 48 -3.73 -0.92 5.34
C CYS A 48 -2.34 -1.51 5.49
N ILE A 49 -1.51 -0.84 6.25
CA ILE A 49 -0.16 -1.29 6.58
C ILE A 49 -0.15 -1.68 8.04
N ASP A 50 0.33 -2.89 8.31
CA ASP A 50 0.51 -3.35 9.69
C ASP A 50 1.88 -2.88 10.16
N VAL A 51 1.88 -1.92 11.07
CA VAL A 51 3.11 -1.32 11.60
C VAL A 51 3.26 -1.78 13.06
N ASP A 52 4.23 -2.63 13.31
CA ASP A 52 4.50 -3.17 14.66
C ASP A 52 3.25 -3.77 15.31
N GLY A 53 2.45 -4.47 14.55
CA GLY A 53 1.22 -5.09 15.04
C GLY A 53 0.02 -4.16 15.08
N ALA A 54 0.17 -2.90 14.69
CA ALA A 54 -0.93 -1.94 14.67
C ALA A 54 -1.38 -1.68 13.23
N PRO A 55 -2.64 -1.99 12.88
CA PRO A 55 -3.14 -1.70 11.54
C PRO A 55 -3.27 -0.21 11.34
N THR A 56 -2.61 0.30 10.30
CA THR A 56 -2.59 1.73 9.97
C THR A 56 -3.20 1.91 8.60
N ILE A 57 -4.27 2.69 8.52
CA ILE A 57 -4.95 2.95 7.25
C ILE A 57 -4.37 4.21 6.62
N LEU A 58 -3.92 4.08 5.38
CA LEU A 58 -3.37 5.18 4.60
C LEU A 58 -4.26 5.45 3.41
N TRP A 59 -4.70 6.67 3.25
CA TRP A 59 -5.46 7.08 2.07
C TRP A 59 -4.53 7.14 0.87
N ARG A 60 -4.98 6.62 -0.27
CA ARG A 60 -4.16 6.62 -1.48
C ARG A 60 -3.77 8.04 -1.91
N SER A 61 -4.63 9.03 -1.65
CA SER A 61 -4.33 10.42 -1.97
C SER A 61 -3.15 11.01 -1.19
N ALA A 62 -2.76 10.37 -0.10
CA ALA A 62 -1.61 10.78 0.70
C ALA A 62 -0.32 10.06 0.32
N LEU A 63 -0.36 9.14 -0.65
CA LEU A 63 0.78 8.32 -1.03
C LEU A 63 1.52 8.91 -2.22
N VAL A 64 2.83 8.94 -2.14
CA VAL A 64 3.70 9.32 -3.26
C VAL A 64 4.31 8.09 -3.90
N ALA A 65 4.79 7.16 -3.09
CA ALA A 65 5.47 5.97 -3.59
C ALA A 65 5.34 4.82 -2.59
N LEU A 66 5.42 3.60 -3.11
CA LEU A 66 5.43 2.39 -2.32
C LEU A 66 6.42 1.43 -2.96
N LYS A 67 7.26 0.80 -2.17
CA LYS A 67 8.19 -0.20 -2.68
C LYS A 67 8.33 -1.34 -1.70
N GLY A 68 8.71 -2.50 -2.19
CA GLY A 68 9.11 -3.60 -1.34
C GLY A 68 10.40 -3.26 -0.59
N ALA A 69 10.37 -3.50 0.69
CA ALA A 69 11.55 -3.25 1.53
C ALA A 69 12.49 -4.44 1.51
#